data_9e5a5b067eb892fea02d8459e5807adf
#
_entry.id   9e5a5b067eb892fea02d8459e5807adf
#
_cell.length_a   1.000
_cell.length_b   1.000
_cell.length_c   1.000
_cell.angle_alpha   90.00
_cell.angle_beta   90.00
_cell.angle_gamma   90.00
#
_symmetry.space_group_name_H-M   'P 1'
#
loop_
_entity.id
_entity.type
_entity.pdbx_description
1 polymer ?
#
loop_
_entity_poly.entity_id
_entity_poly.type
_entity_poly.pdbx_seq_one_letter_code
_entity_poly.pdbx_strand_id
1 'polypeptide(L)'
;MGSWNSAQGQYQIDLQFRGVRDTALIFGFYREEGRYIQDTAKFDASGHARLKSDSALAPGLYLFVLPNGHFVDLLIGSQQKFTFSLDLNDIQHSQKVEGAPLSQAFLDFQQFMWSKQEEARLMRKDDSIVRAMPDSPEKLQKQAVLTQKSKDLDEQVRDYHSQLLEKHKDDLLGEFVKATIPITVPNLEIEPGVKNVDSVRMMRNYYYHREHYLDNINLASAGLLRTPLVVSKVNYFLDKVLLQIPDTLNVYCDKIIEKAYLNPETFSYWSSYLLNKYLTSEIIGMDAVFVHIAEKYFLSGVVTWATEEYLEKIRERVEHIKPNMLGVLAPNFKVSTLYAKPFELHKDKAEVTVLVFWEPSCSHCRTTIPKLDSIARTYDTKRLHMIGFMTTGDGIEWQKYVQEHKMDWWINVWDPERKSNFPVTYDIYSTPVVYVLDREHKIMIKRIGWETLPQVLDELLKKK
;
A
#
# COMPACT_ATOMS: atom_id res chain seq x y z
N MET A 1 22.25 -16.00 24.27
CA MET A 1 21.65 -15.08 25.26
C MET A 1 22.60 -13.91 25.44
N GLY A 2 22.44 -12.88 24.63
CA GLY A 2 23.16 -11.62 24.73
C GLY A 2 22.26 -10.63 25.44
N SER A 3 22.61 -10.27 26.68
CA SER A 3 21.91 -9.24 27.44
C SER A 3 22.09 -7.90 26.76
N TRP A 4 20.99 -7.39 26.19
CA TRP A 4 20.89 -6.01 25.76
C TRP A 4 20.85 -5.14 27.04
N ASN A 5 21.99 -4.57 27.42
CA ASN A 5 22.01 -3.45 28.34
C ASN A 5 21.37 -2.24 27.66
N SER A 6 20.05 -2.16 27.70
CA SER A 6 19.36 -0.90 27.52
C SER A 6 19.72 -0.05 28.73
N ALA A 7 20.56 0.96 28.55
CA ALA A 7 20.63 2.05 29.48
C ALA A 7 19.22 2.54 29.70
N GLN A 8 18.63 2.32 30.88
CA GLN A 8 17.31 2.79 31.25
C GLN A 8 17.33 4.32 31.24
N GLY A 9 17.05 4.89 30.06
CA GLY A 9 16.91 6.31 29.88
C GLY A 9 15.56 6.74 30.41
N GLN A 10 15.54 7.70 31.32
CA GLN A 10 14.33 8.38 31.76
C GLN A 10 14.01 9.49 30.79
N TYR A 11 12.72 9.66 30.45
CA TYR A 11 12.32 10.92 29.83
C TYR A 11 11.66 11.87 30.85
N GLN A 12 11.85 13.16 30.62
CA GLN A 12 11.15 14.24 31.33
C GLN A 12 10.90 15.39 30.35
N ILE A 13 9.64 15.67 30.10
CA ILE A 13 9.21 16.76 29.23
C ILE A 13 8.41 17.75 30.08
N ASP A 14 8.97 18.93 30.29
CA ASP A 14 8.28 20.05 30.94
C ASP A 14 7.53 20.85 29.88
N LEU A 15 6.23 21.04 30.06
CA LEU A 15 5.35 21.69 29.12
C LEU A 15 4.90 23.05 29.66
N GLN A 16 4.93 24.09 28.80
CA GLN A 16 4.51 25.47 29.10
C GLN A 16 3.62 25.99 27.98
N PHE A 17 2.31 25.68 28.05
CA PHE A 17 1.39 26.01 26.97
C PHE A 17 0.49 27.18 27.41
N ARG A 18 0.81 28.36 26.89
CA ARG A 18 0.01 29.55 27.13
C ARG A 18 -1.37 29.39 26.48
N GLY A 19 -2.43 29.66 27.26
CA GLY A 19 -3.81 29.47 26.81
C GLY A 19 -4.40 28.09 27.15
N VAL A 20 -3.61 27.16 27.70
CA VAL A 20 -4.07 25.87 28.26
C VAL A 20 -4.12 26.01 29.78
N ARG A 21 -5.26 25.67 30.42
CA ARG A 21 -5.43 25.75 31.87
C ARG A 21 -6.33 24.63 32.37
N ASP A 22 -6.01 24.05 33.53
CA ASP A 22 -6.84 23.09 34.27
C ASP A 22 -7.46 22.01 33.37
N THR A 23 -6.65 21.46 32.44
CA THR A 23 -7.12 20.50 31.45
C THR A 23 -6.05 19.42 31.19
N ALA A 24 -6.43 18.39 30.48
CA ALA A 24 -5.53 17.31 30.10
C ALA A 24 -5.43 17.21 28.57
N LEU A 25 -4.20 17.13 28.06
CA LEU A 25 -3.92 16.94 26.64
C LEU A 25 -3.31 15.56 26.38
N ILE A 26 -3.71 14.96 25.28
CA ILE A 26 -3.12 13.69 24.83
C ILE A 26 -1.73 13.98 24.30
N PHE A 27 -0.74 13.22 24.78
CA PHE A 27 0.56 13.04 24.19
C PHE A 27 0.56 11.72 23.45
N GLY A 28 0.75 11.73 22.15
CA GLY A 28 0.70 10.57 21.29
C GLY A 28 1.96 10.39 20.47
N PHE A 29 2.01 9.28 19.73
CA PHE A 29 3.07 8.97 18.79
C PHE A 29 2.49 8.42 17.50
N TYR A 30 3.27 8.54 16.43
CA TYR A 30 2.96 7.91 15.16
C TYR A 30 3.55 6.50 15.08
N ARG A 31 2.78 5.60 14.53
CA ARG A 31 3.25 4.30 14.09
C ARG A 31 2.51 3.93 12.81
N GLU A 32 3.26 3.70 11.75
CA GLU A 32 2.67 3.56 10.42
C GLU A 32 1.90 4.84 10.03
N GLU A 33 0.66 4.69 9.57
CA GLU A 33 -0.25 5.82 9.31
C GLU A 33 -1.16 6.13 10.50
N GLY A 34 -1.05 5.35 11.58
CA GLY A 34 -1.85 5.49 12.79
C GLY A 34 -1.26 6.44 13.83
N ARG A 35 -2.11 6.89 14.74
CA ARG A 35 -1.75 7.68 15.91
C ARG A 35 -2.19 6.94 17.15
N TYR A 36 -1.30 6.86 18.14
CA TYR A 36 -1.51 6.10 19.37
C TYR A 36 -1.24 6.97 20.56
N ILE A 37 -1.96 6.72 21.66
CA ILE A 37 -1.76 7.46 22.91
C ILE A 37 -0.51 6.90 23.58
N GLN A 38 0.42 7.80 23.93
CA GLN A 38 1.59 7.53 24.75
C GLN A 38 1.30 7.84 26.23
N ASP A 39 0.74 9.03 26.50
CA ASP A 39 0.49 9.50 27.85
C ASP A 39 -0.56 10.66 27.81
N THR A 40 -0.90 11.20 28.97
CA THR A 40 -1.78 12.35 29.11
C THR A 40 -1.13 13.42 29.97
N ALA A 41 -0.87 14.59 29.39
CA ALA A 41 -0.31 15.75 30.08
C ALA A 41 -1.40 16.51 30.84
N LYS A 42 -1.33 16.56 32.17
CA LYS A 42 -2.29 17.32 33.02
C LYS A 42 -1.71 18.70 33.31
N PHE A 43 -2.37 19.71 32.76
CA PHE A 43 -1.99 21.11 32.88
C PHE A 43 -2.64 21.74 34.10
N ASP A 44 -1.89 22.54 34.85
CA ASP A 44 -2.35 23.35 35.95
C ASP A 44 -2.97 24.68 35.46
N ALA A 45 -3.43 25.51 36.42
CA ALA A 45 -4.03 26.82 36.15
C ALA A 45 -3.06 27.81 35.48
N SER A 46 -1.75 27.60 35.58
CA SER A 46 -0.72 28.44 34.97
C SER A 46 -0.27 27.97 33.58
N GLY A 47 -0.81 26.85 33.10
CA GLY A 47 -0.48 26.30 31.79
C GLY A 47 0.77 25.44 31.78
N HIS A 48 1.17 24.87 32.93
CA HIS A 48 2.30 23.98 33.06
C HIS A 48 1.83 22.53 33.25
N ALA A 49 2.57 21.61 32.65
CA ALA A 49 2.43 20.16 32.85
C ALA A 49 3.81 19.49 32.80
N ARG A 50 3.93 18.28 33.34
CA ARG A 50 5.13 17.48 33.24
C ARG A 50 4.79 16.04 32.89
N LEU A 51 5.42 15.54 31.84
CA LEU A 51 5.44 14.12 31.46
C LEU A 51 6.79 13.52 31.91
N LYS A 52 6.77 12.37 32.56
CA LYS A 52 8.00 11.66 32.97
C LYS A 52 7.76 10.16 33.04
N SER A 53 8.79 9.41 32.75
CA SER A 53 8.81 7.95 32.93
C SER A 53 10.25 7.48 33.20
N ASP A 54 10.38 6.31 33.81
CA ASP A 54 11.66 5.63 34.01
C ASP A 54 12.14 4.89 32.75
N SER A 55 11.31 4.82 31.72
CA SER A 55 11.65 4.26 30.41
C SER A 55 11.82 5.37 29.38
N ALA A 56 12.83 5.24 28.50
CA ALA A 56 13.00 6.17 27.39
C ALA A 56 11.88 6.01 26.34
N LEU A 57 11.56 7.10 25.67
CA LEU A 57 10.73 7.09 24.46
C LEU A 57 11.53 6.50 23.29
N ALA A 58 10.88 5.73 22.45
CA ALA A 58 11.49 5.32 21.19
C ALA A 58 11.68 6.55 20.27
N PRO A 59 12.84 6.73 19.62
CA PRO A 59 13.01 7.84 18.68
C PRO A 59 11.93 7.80 17.57
N GLY A 60 11.36 8.98 17.26
CA GLY A 60 10.27 9.08 16.30
C GLY A 60 9.52 10.40 16.38
N LEU A 61 8.40 10.48 15.67
CA LEU A 61 7.52 11.64 15.67
C LEU A 61 6.41 11.43 16.71
N TYR A 62 6.29 12.41 17.59
CA TYR A 62 5.28 12.48 18.63
C TYR A 62 4.36 13.67 18.38
N LEU A 63 3.19 13.69 19.03
CA LEU A 63 2.23 14.75 18.85
C LEU A 63 1.52 15.10 20.17
N PHE A 64 1.13 16.36 20.30
CA PHE A 64 0.16 16.83 21.29
C PHE A 64 -1.16 17.16 20.59
N VAL A 65 -2.28 16.67 21.16
CA VAL A 65 -3.61 17.02 20.68
C VAL A 65 -4.09 18.23 21.46
N LEU A 66 -4.21 19.37 20.78
CA LEU A 66 -4.62 20.64 21.39
C LEU A 66 -6.15 20.70 21.59
N PRO A 67 -6.68 21.58 22.48
CA PRO A 67 -8.10 21.68 22.77
C PRO A 67 -8.97 21.99 21.55
N ASN A 68 -8.42 22.65 20.54
CA ASN A 68 -9.09 22.99 19.29
C ASN A 68 -9.04 21.86 18.24
N GLY A 69 -8.52 20.68 18.61
CA GLY A 69 -8.37 19.53 17.72
C GLY A 69 -7.16 19.56 16.79
N HIS A 70 -6.34 20.62 16.84
CA HIS A 70 -5.09 20.67 16.10
C HIS A 70 -4.02 19.76 16.72
N PHE A 71 -3.08 19.31 15.90
CA PHE A 71 -1.93 18.54 16.34
C PHE A 71 -0.68 19.41 16.27
N VAL A 72 0.19 19.24 17.25
CA VAL A 72 1.54 19.81 17.24
C VAL A 72 2.54 18.66 17.29
N ASP A 73 3.31 18.51 16.24
CA ASP A 73 4.25 17.43 16.07
C ASP A 73 5.63 17.80 16.63
N LEU A 74 6.28 16.82 17.22
CA LEU A 74 7.61 16.95 17.81
C LEU A 74 8.47 15.74 17.49
N LEU A 75 9.59 15.95 16.81
CA LEU A 75 10.55 14.87 16.55
C LEU A 75 11.41 14.66 17.81
N ILE A 76 11.34 13.48 18.41
CA ILE A 76 12.08 13.14 19.62
C ILE A 76 13.19 12.13 19.27
N GLY A 77 14.41 12.49 19.62
CA GLY A 77 15.60 11.65 19.49
C GLY A 77 16.13 11.14 20.84
N SER A 78 17.45 11.20 21.00
CA SER A 78 18.12 10.74 22.23
C SER A 78 18.00 11.72 23.41
N GLN A 79 17.87 13.05 23.14
CA GLN A 79 17.67 14.04 24.19
C GLN A 79 16.20 14.06 24.61
N GLN A 80 15.92 13.54 25.79
CA GLN A 80 14.54 13.34 26.26
C GLN A 80 14.25 14.06 27.59
N LYS A 81 15.13 14.99 27.98
CA LYS A 81 14.91 15.89 29.13
C LYS A 81 14.95 17.32 28.63
N PHE A 82 13.76 17.91 28.43
CA PHE A 82 13.64 19.22 27.80
C PHE A 82 12.34 19.92 28.19
N THR A 83 12.30 21.24 27.91
CA THR A 83 11.07 22.04 28.02
C THR A 83 10.50 22.30 26.63
N PHE A 84 9.19 22.12 26.46
CA PHE A 84 8.46 22.50 25.26
C PHE A 84 7.41 23.55 25.60
N SER A 85 7.48 24.69 24.92
CA SER A 85 6.57 25.83 25.11
C SER A 85 5.86 26.22 23.82
N LEU A 86 4.61 26.68 23.94
CA LEU A 86 3.82 27.25 22.85
C LEU A 86 2.73 28.21 23.39
N ASP A 87 2.21 29.08 22.50
CA ASP A 87 1.05 29.91 22.72
C ASP A 87 -0.10 29.48 21.80
N LEU A 88 -1.26 29.13 22.34
CA LEU A 88 -2.42 28.72 21.55
C LEU A 88 -2.95 29.80 20.59
N ASN A 89 -2.62 31.09 20.86
CA ASN A 89 -3.02 32.18 19.96
C ASN A 89 -2.08 32.33 18.75
N ASP A 90 -0.87 31.74 18.83
CA ASP A 90 0.13 31.73 17.73
C ASP A 90 0.90 30.42 17.73
N ILE A 91 0.17 29.33 17.54
CA ILE A 91 0.74 27.98 17.58
C ILE A 91 1.94 27.85 16.65
N GLN A 92 1.90 28.50 15.52
CA GLN A 92 2.83 28.29 14.42
C GLN A 92 4.21 28.92 14.64
N HIS A 93 4.28 30.09 15.29
CA HIS A 93 5.53 30.82 15.48
C HIS A 93 6.04 30.79 16.93
N SER A 94 5.21 30.34 17.86
CA SER A 94 5.53 30.33 19.29
C SER A 94 6.15 29.04 19.81
N GLN A 95 6.22 27.99 18.99
CA GLN A 95 6.77 26.71 19.41
C GLN A 95 8.27 26.82 19.69
N LYS A 96 8.69 26.38 20.88
CA LYS A 96 10.10 26.41 21.29
C LYS A 96 10.44 25.20 22.15
N VAL A 97 11.59 24.57 21.86
CA VAL A 97 12.16 23.48 22.66
C VAL A 97 13.50 23.92 23.25
N GLU A 98 13.66 23.76 24.56
CA GLU A 98 14.93 24.01 25.25
C GLU A 98 15.44 22.70 25.89
N GLY A 99 16.69 22.33 25.62
CA GLY A 99 17.30 21.10 26.12
C GLY A 99 17.30 19.91 25.15
N ALA A 100 16.62 20.02 23.99
CA ALA A 100 16.66 19.02 22.92
C ALA A 100 16.91 19.68 21.56
N PRO A 101 18.16 19.89 21.17
CA PRO A 101 18.53 20.57 19.90
C PRO A 101 17.94 19.94 18.64
N LEU A 102 17.83 18.61 18.58
CA LEU A 102 17.20 17.92 17.45
C LEU A 102 15.72 18.29 17.33
N SER A 103 14.99 18.29 18.45
CA SER A 103 13.57 18.66 18.46
C SER A 103 13.36 20.13 18.07
N GLN A 104 14.23 21.04 18.55
CA GLN A 104 14.18 22.44 18.14
C GLN A 104 14.45 22.60 16.63
N ALA A 105 15.49 21.94 16.11
CA ALA A 105 15.83 22.01 14.69
C ALA A 105 14.69 21.44 13.81
N PHE A 106 13.94 20.47 14.30
CA PHE A 106 12.73 19.98 13.61
C PHE A 106 11.62 21.05 13.57
N LEU A 107 11.39 21.76 14.66
CA LEU A 107 10.42 22.89 14.67
C LEU A 107 10.85 24.00 13.72
N ASP A 108 12.14 24.36 13.71
CA ASP A 108 12.70 25.34 12.79
C ASP A 108 12.52 24.92 11.34
N PHE A 109 12.73 23.63 11.04
CA PHE A 109 12.47 23.06 9.72
C PHE A 109 10.99 23.16 9.34
N GLN A 110 10.08 22.79 10.24
CA GLN A 110 8.65 22.88 9.95
C GLN A 110 8.23 24.33 9.69
N GLN A 111 8.69 25.28 10.49
CA GLN A 111 8.41 26.69 10.33
C GLN A 111 8.95 27.26 9.01
N PHE A 112 10.17 26.90 8.65
CA PHE A 112 10.76 27.28 7.36
C PHE A 112 9.93 26.72 6.20
N MET A 113 9.65 25.42 6.19
CA MET A 113 8.89 24.78 5.12
C MET A 113 7.47 25.36 5.00
N TRP A 114 6.82 25.63 6.12
CA TRP A 114 5.52 26.30 6.09
C TRP A 114 5.58 27.69 5.46
N SER A 115 6.56 28.52 5.84
CA SER A 115 6.73 29.86 5.25
C SER A 115 6.92 29.78 3.72
N LYS A 116 7.70 28.79 3.24
CA LYS A 116 7.93 28.57 1.81
C LYS A 116 6.71 28.02 1.08
N GLN A 117 5.91 27.20 1.73
CA GLN A 117 4.62 26.72 1.19
C GLN A 117 3.62 27.87 1.02
N GLU A 118 3.54 28.82 1.99
CA GLU A 118 2.71 30.00 1.86
C GLU A 118 3.16 30.93 0.74
N GLU A 119 4.47 31.15 0.62
CA GLU A 119 5.04 31.91 -0.50
C GLU A 119 4.69 31.26 -1.86
N ALA A 120 4.86 29.95 -1.98
CA ALA A 120 4.47 29.21 -3.18
C ALA A 120 2.96 29.25 -3.45
N ARG A 121 2.11 29.25 -2.41
CA ARG A 121 0.66 29.36 -2.54
C ARG A 121 0.25 30.73 -3.10
N LEU A 122 0.86 31.80 -2.61
CA LEU A 122 0.62 33.17 -3.12
C LEU A 122 1.09 33.29 -4.57
N MET A 123 2.27 32.73 -4.91
CA MET A 123 2.78 32.74 -6.28
C MET A 123 1.87 31.97 -7.25
N ARG A 124 1.29 30.83 -6.85
CA ARG A 124 0.30 30.11 -7.68
C ARG A 124 -0.96 30.93 -7.93
N LYS A 125 -1.42 31.72 -6.94
CA LYS A 125 -2.55 32.65 -7.11
C LYS A 125 -2.21 33.72 -8.14
N ASP A 126 -1.03 34.34 -8.03
CA ASP A 126 -0.56 35.36 -8.98
C ASP A 126 -0.39 34.76 -10.40
N ASP A 127 0.18 33.57 -10.53
CA ASP A 127 0.31 32.88 -11.81
C ASP A 127 -1.05 32.62 -12.48
N SER A 128 -2.06 32.22 -11.69
CA SER A 128 -3.42 32.04 -12.20
C SER A 128 -4.00 33.36 -12.75
N ILE A 129 -3.76 34.48 -12.07
CA ILE A 129 -4.20 35.82 -12.53
C ILE A 129 -3.49 36.20 -13.82
N VAL A 130 -2.16 36.01 -13.87
CA VAL A 130 -1.35 36.36 -15.05
C VAL A 130 -1.72 35.48 -16.27
N ARG A 131 -2.00 34.20 -16.07
CA ARG A 131 -2.45 33.32 -17.16
C ARG A 131 -3.77 33.77 -17.78
N ALA A 132 -4.69 34.31 -16.95
CA ALA A 132 -5.97 34.82 -17.41
C ALA A 132 -5.88 36.17 -18.17
N MET A 133 -4.72 36.86 -18.15
CA MET A 133 -4.51 38.13 -18.87
C MET A 133 -4.49 37.88 -20.39
N PRO A 134 -4.95 38.85 -21.22
CA PRO A 134 -4.74 38.84 -22.65
C PRO A 134 -3.24 38.79 -22.99
N ASP A 135 -2.90 38.22 -24.12
CA ASP A 135 -1.50 38.19 -24.60
C ASP A 135 -0.99 39.58 -24.83
N SER A 136 0.05 39.97 -24.12
CA SER A 136 0.63 41.31 -24.13
C SER A 136 2.08 41.27 -23.63
N PRO A 137 2.91 42.29 -23.94
CA PRO A 137 4.24 42.42 -23.38
C PRO A 137 4.24 42.44 -21.84
N GLU A 138 3.22 43.02 -21.23
CA GLU A 138 3.03 43.06 -19.78
C GLU A 138 2.81 41.66 -19.19
N LYS A 139 1.98 40.81 -19.82
CA LYS A 139 1.79 39.42 -19.44
C LYS A 139 3.11 38.64 -19.46
N LEU A 140 3.88 38.76 -20.54
CA LEU A 140 5.20 38.12 -20.69
C LEU A 140 6.17 38.56 -19.59
N GLN A 141 6.22 39.86 -19.28
CA GLN A 141 7.06 40.37 -18.21
C GLN A 141 6.65 39.80 -16.84
N LYS A 142 5.36 39.77 -16.53
CA LYS A 142 4.84 39.20 -15.26
C LYS A 142 5.15 37.70 -15.18
N GLN A 143 5.01 36.95 -16.27
CA GLN A 143 5.36 35.52 -16.30
C GLN A 143 6.85 35.31 -16.06
N ALA A 144 7.74 36.15 -16.66
CA ALA A 144 9.18 36.06 -16.43
C ALA A 144 9.55 36.33 -14.97
N VAL A 145 8.90 37.30 -14.31
CA VAL A 145 9.10 37.62 -12.89
C VAL A 145 8.66 36.46 -12.02
N LEU A 146 7.49 35.84 -12.27
CA LEU A 146 7.02 34.70 -11.52
C LEU A 146 7.92 33.48 -11.70
N THR A 147 8.40 33.25 -12.93
CA THR A 147 9.35 32.17 -13.22
C THR A 147 10.65 32.34 -12.43
N GLN A 148 11.18 33.58 -12.36
CA GLN A 148 12.40 33.85 -11.57
C GLN A 148 12.15 33.65 -10.08
N LYS A 149 11.05 34.17 -9.52
CA LYS A 149 10.69 33.97 -8.13
C LYS A 149 10.55 32.49 -7.76
N SER A 150 9.98 31.67 -8.67
CA SER A 150 9.90 30.22 -8.45
C SER A 150 11.27 29.55 -8.37
N LYS A 151 12.20 29.95 -9.24
CA LYS A 151 13.59 29.45 -9.21
C LYS A 151 14.31 29.85 -7.93
N ASP A 152 14.14 31.11 -7.51
CA ASP A 152 14.75 31.62 -6.27
C ASP A 152 14.20 30.88 -5.03
N LEU A 153 12.90 30.59 -5.02
CA LEU A 153 12.26 29.80 -3.95
C LEU A 153 12.80 28.36 -3.91
N ASP A 154 12.90 27.72 -5.06
CA ASP A 154 13.44 26.35 -5.18
C ASP A 154 14.92 26.30 -4.73
N GLU A 155 15.71 27.33 -5.04
CA GLU A 155 17.10 27.45 -4.60
C GLU A 155 17.20 27.62 -3.08
N GLN A 156 16.41 28.52 -2.49
CA GLN A 156 16.36 28.69 -1.03
C GLN A 156 16.00 27.41 -0.30
N VAL A 157 15.03 26.65 -0.81
CA VAL A 157 14.64 25.36 -0.21
C VAL A 157 15.75 24.34 -0.33
N ARG A 158 16.42 24.25 -1.49
CA ARG A 158 17.56 23.33 -1.68
C ARG A 158 18.75 23.68 -0.77
N ASP A 159 19.08 24.95 -0.67
CA ASP A 159 20.19 25.41 0.17
C ASP A 159 19.92 25.11 1.65
N TYR A 160 18.70 25.37 2.10
CA TYR A 160 18.30 25.04 3.47
C TYR A 160 18.34 23.54 3.74
N HIS A 161 17.83 22.71 2.84
CA HIS A 161 17.95 21.26 2.94
C HIS A 161 19.41 20.81 3.00
N SER A 162 20.27 21.36 2.14
CA SER A 162 21.69 21.00 2.10
C SER A 162 22.40 21.33 3.41
N GLN A 163 22.18 22.53 3.96
CA GLN A 163 22.74 22.95 5.25
C GLN A 163 22.22 22.05 6.40
N LEU A 164 20.94 21.74 6.39
CA LEU A 164 20.34 20.92 7.43
C LEU A 164 20.84 19.48 7.38
N LEU A 165 20.97 18.90 6.19
CA LEU A 165 21.51 17.56 5.96
C LEU A 165 22.99 17.45 6.37
N GLU A 166 23.80 18.46 6.11
CA GLU A 166 25.20 18.48 6.56
C GLU A 166 25.30 18.49 8.09
N LYS A 167 24.47 19.31 8.74
CA LYS A 167 24.45 19.43 10.19
C LYS A 167 23.88 18.18 10.90
N HIS A 168 22.91 17.52 10.28
CA HIS A 168 22.13 16.42 10.84
C HIS A 168 22.33 15.09 10.10
N LYS A 169 23.48 14.88 9.46
CA LYS A 169 23.76 13.71 8.60
C LYS A 169 23.63 12.35 9.29
N ASP A 170 23.87 12.31 10.61
CA ASP A 170 23.95 11.08 11.39
C ASP A 170 22.80 10.95 12.41
N ASP A 171 21.73 11.74 12.29
CA ASP A 171 20.60 11.69 13.22
C ASP A 171 19.23 11.59 12.51
N LEU A 172 18.21 11.36 13.33
CA LEU A 172 16.85 11.15 12.83
C LEU A 172 16.28 12.35 12.04
N LEU A 173 16.70 13.58 12.36
CA LEU A 173 16.24 14.76 11.62
C LEU A 173 16.78 14.77 10.20
N GLY A 174 18.07 14.46 10.01
CA GLY A 174 18.64 14.35 8.67
C GLY A 174 18.01 13.23 7.86
N GLU A 175 17.75 12.08 8.46
CA GLU A 175 17.01 11.00 7.80
C GLU A 175 15.59 11.44 7.41
N PHE A 176 14.87 12.13 8.31
CA PHE A 176 13.53 12.64 8.07
C PHE A 176 13.52 13.66 6.92
N VAL A 177 14.41 14.66 6.99
CA VAL A 177 14.52 15.70 5.95
C VAL A 177 14.87 15.08 4.60
N LYS A 178 15.87 14.19 4.55
CA LYS A 178 16.24 13.48 3.33
C LYS A 178 15.05 12.74 2.72
N ALA A 179 14.28 12.06 3.55
CA ALA A 179 13.09 11.36 3.10
C ALA A 179 11.98 12.28 2.56
N THR A 180 11.97 13.59 2.88
CA THR A 180 11.01 14.56 2.29
C THR A 180 11.42 15.00 0.89
N ILE A 181 12.70 14.93 0.53
CA ILE A 181 13.23 15.46 -0.74
C ILE A 181 12.82 14.52 -1.89
N PRO A 182 12.14 15.07 -2.93
CA PRO A 182 11.80 14.28 -4.11
C PRO A 182 13.05 13.93 -4.92
N ILE A 183 12.97 12.82 -5.66
CA ILE A 183 14.03 12.44 -6.60
C ILE A 183 13.99 13.37 -7.80
N THR A 184 15.13 13.99 -8.08
CA THR A 184 15.33 14.81 -9.28
C THR A 184 15.84 13.91 -10.40
N VAL A 185 15.08 13.84 -11.50
CA VAL A 185 15.52 13.16 -12.71
C VAL A 185 16.54 14.04 -13.44
N PRO A 186 17.77 13.56 -13.69
CA PRO A 186 18.75 14.33 -14.44
C PRO A 186 18.29 14.53 -15.88
N ASN A 187 18.78 15.59 -16.53
CA ASN A 187 18.54 15.79 -17.96
C ASN A 187 19.32 14.73 -18.75
N LEU A 188 18.63 13.65 -19.13
CA LEU A 188 19.22 12.54 -19.88
C LEU A 188 19.31 12.91 -21.36
N GLU A 189 20.51 12.94 -21.90
CA GLU A 189 20.74 13.16 -23.33
C GLU A 189 20.11 12.02 -24.14
N ILE A 190 19.46 12.40 -25.25
CA ILE A 190 18.86 11.46 -26.19
C ILE A 190 19.72 11.48 -27.46
N GLU A 191 20.11 10.31 -27.94
CA GLU A 191 20.93 10.18 -29.13
C GLU A 191 20.28 10.85 -30.34
N PRO A 192 21.09 11.50 -31.22
CA PRO A 192 20.59 12.09 -32.45
C PRO A 192 19.95 11.03 -33.36
N GLY A 193 18.80 11.35 -33.96
CA GLY A 193 18.11 10.48 -34.93
C GLY A 193 17.05 9.55 -34.31
N VAL A 194 16.81 9.61 -32.99
CA VAL A 194 15.73 8.85 -32.35
C VAL A 194 14.37 9.40 -32.80
N LYS A 195 13.49 8.51 -33.30
CA LYS A 195 12.10 8.86 -33.58
C LYS A 195 11.33 8.96 -32.25
N ASN A 196 10.38 9.92 -32.17
CA ASN A 196 9.55 10.16 -30.98
C ASN A 196 10.36 10.49 -29.69
N VAL A 197 11.22 11.50 -29.79
CA VAL A 197 12.10 11.99 -28.70
C VAL A 197 11.35 12.16 -27.37
N ASP A 198 10.13 12.73 -27.39
CA ASP A 198 9.34 12.97 -26.19
C ASP A 198 8.89 11.68 -25.49
N SER A 199 8.49 10.67 -26.27
CA SER A 199 8.16 9.33 -25.75
C SER A 199 9.37 8.67 -25.11
N VAL A 200 10.54 8.75 -25.75
CA VAL A 200 11.79 8.17 -25.22
C VAL A 200 12.20 8.89 -23.94
N ARG A 201 12.11 10.23 -23.91
CA ARG A 201 12.41 11.05 -22.73
C ARG A 201 11.47 10.69 -21.57
N MET A 202 10.17 10.61 -21.83
CA MET A 202 9.18 10.25 -20.82
C MET A 202 9.45 8.85 -20.25
N MET A 203 9.77 7.88 -21.09
CA MET A 203 10.10 6.52 -20.67
C MET A 203 11.38 6.45 -19.84
N ARG A 204 12.46 7.14 -20.26
CA ARG A 204 13.71 7.23 -19.49
C ARG A 204 13.49 7.89 -18.12
N ASN A 205 12.75 8.99 -18.09
CA ASN A 205 12.41 9.67 -16.85
C ASN A 205 11.61 8.77 -15.91
N TYR A 206 10.64 8.02 -16.44
CA TYR A 206 9.87 7.04 -15.65
C TYR A 206 10.78 5.94 -15.07
N TYR A 207 11.64 5.33 -15.88
CA TYR A 207 12.55 4.27 -15.40
C TYR A 207 13.54 4.80 -14.36
N TYR A 208 14.12 6.00 -14.60
CA TYR A 208 14.99 6.63 -13.63
C TYR A 208 14.27 6.88 -12.30
N HIS A 209 13.12 7.55 -12.35
CA HIS A 209 12.31 7.85 -11.18
C HIS A 209 11.91 6.57 -10.42
N ARG A 210 11.48 5.55 -11.13
CA ARG A 210 11.14 4.24 -10.55
C ARG A 210 12.32 3.58 -9.83
N GLU A 211 13.50 3.60 -10.43
CA GLU A 211 14.68 2.94 -9.87
C GLU A 211 15.20 3.67 -8.64
N HIS A 212 15.10 5.00 -8.62
CA HIS A 212 15.67 5.86 -7.60
C HIS A 212 14.67 6.35 -6.54
N TYR A 213 13.38 6.03 -6.67
CA TYR A 213 12.33 6.58 -5.80
C TYR A 213 12.60 6.40 -4.30
N LEU A 214 13.20 5.29 -3.90
CA LEU A 214 13.48 4.95 -2.51
C LEU A 214 14.90 5.33 -2.05
N ASP A 215 15.71 6.02 -2.87
CA ASP A 215 17.12 6.29 -2.53
C ASP A 215 17.28 7.31 -1.38
N ASN A 216 16.30 8.18 -1.21
CA ASN A 216 16.27 9.16 -0.13
C ASN A 216 15.66 8.61 1.18
N ILE A 217 15.25 7.33 1.22
CA ILE A 217 14.56 6.74 2.36
C ILE A 217 15.45 5.69 3.01
N ASN A 218 15.83 5.90 4.27
CA ASN A 218 16.49 4.86 5.07
C ASN A 218 15.46 3.86 5.60
N LEU A 219 15.25 2.77 4.88
CA LEU A 219 14.30 1.72 5.26
C LEU A 219 14.73 0.91 6.48
N ALA A 220 16.01 1.03 6.92
CA ALA A 220 16.51 0.44 8.15
C ALA A 220 16.33 1.35 9.38
N SER A 221 15.80 2.57 9.23
CA SER A 221 15.58 3.48 10.33
C SER A 221 14.30 3.15 11.10
N ALA A 222 14.42 2.63 12.30
CA ALA A 222 13.29 2.41 13.20
C ALA A 222 12.62 3.74 13.62
N GLY A 223 13.38 4.84 13.69
CA GLY A 223 12.85 6.17 13.99
C GLY A 223 11.94 6.68 12.88
N LEU A 224 12.29 6.44 11.62
CA LEU A 224 11.46 6.81 10.48
C LEU A 224 10.17 5.98 10.38
N LEU A 225 10.16 4.71 10.80
CA LEU A 225 8.92 3.92 10.90
C LEU A 225 7.90 4.52 11.87
N ARG A 226 8.39 5.29 12.85
CA ARG A 226 7.55 6.04 13.80
C ARG A 226 7.24 7.44 13.29
N THR A 227 7.08 7.55 11.98
CA THR A 227 6.57 8.73 11.28
C THR A 227 5.56 8.29 10.22
N PRO A 228 4.56 9.10 9.87
CA PRO A 228 3.63 8.75 8.79
C PRO A 228 4.27 8.83 7.40
N LEU A 229 5.48 9.42 7.30
CA LEU A 229 6.12 9.76 6.04
C LEU A 229 6.54 8.54 5.23
N VAL A 230 7.23 7.58 5.86
CA VAL A 230 7.91 6.49 5.14
C VAL A 230 6.91 5.47 4.61
N VAL A 231 5.94 5.08 5.42
CA VAL A 231 4.92 4.10 5.01
C VAL A 231 4.07 4.65 3.88
N SER A 232 3.62 5.92 3.98
CA SER A 232 2.87 6.59 2.91
C SER A 232 3.67 6.66 1.60
N LYS A 233 4.97 6.98 1.66
CA LYS A 233 5.83 7.01 0.46
C LYS A 233 6.03 5.63 -0.16
N VAL A 234 6.26 4.60 0.65
CA VAL A 234 6.40 3.23 0.15
C VAL A 234 5.08 2.75 -0.46
N ASN A 235 3.94 3.03 0.16
CA ASN A 235 2.64 2.72 -0.40
C ASN A 235 2.40 3.43 -1.74
N TYR A 236 2.66 4.73 -1.79
CA TYR A 236 2.54 5.48 -3.05
C TYR A 236 3.43 4.89 -4.15
N PHE A 237 4.65 4.51 -3.81
CA PHE A 237 5.57 3.86 -4.73
C PHE A 237 5.02 2.54 -5.27
N LEU A 238 4.62 1.64 -4.37
CA LEU A 238 4.10 0.31 -4.75
C LEU A 238 2.78 0.39 -5.52
N ASP A 239 1.89 1.33 -5.15
CA ASP A 239 0.52 1.36 -5.67
C ASP A 239 0.34 2.31 -6.87
N LYS A 240 1.21 3.33 -7.02
CA LYS A 240 1.03 4.41 -8.02
C LYS A 240 2.19 4.57 -8.98
N VAL A 241 3.43 4.28 -8.54
CA VAL A 241 4.62 4.42 -9.40
C VAL A 241 4.91 3.12 -10.15
N LEU A 242 4.73 1.97 -9.50
CA LEU A 242 5.00 0.68 -10.11
C LEU A 242 3.80 0.19 -10.94
N LEU A 243 4.13 -0.51 -12.03
CA LEU A 243 3.12 -1.30 -12.73
C LEU A 243 2.64 -2.43 -11.82
N GLN A 244 1.32 -2.64 -11.78
CA GLN A 244 0.69 -3.68 -10.98
C GLN A 244 0.87 -5.06 -11.64
N ILE A 245 2.13 -5.49 -11.74
CA ILE A 245 2.57 -6.77 -12.30
C ILE A 245 3.35 -7.50 -11.21
N PRO A 246 2.98 -8.75 -10.85
CA PRO A 246 3.62 -9.49 -9.75
C PRO A 246 5.13 -9.53 -9.82
N ASP A 247 5.73 -9.81 -10.99
CA ASP A 247 7.19 -9.87 -11.14
C ASP A 247 7.87 -8.54 -10.82
N THR A 248 7.26 -7.42 -11.23
CA THR A 248 7.77 -6.09 -10.89
C THR A 248 7.69 -5.85 -9.39
N LEU A 249 6.54 -6.14 -8.79
CA LEU A 249 6.32 -5.94 -7.36
C LEU A 249 7.22 -6.84 -6.50
N ASN A 250 7.44 -8.09 -6.90
CA ASN A 250 8.36 -9.01 -6.24
C ASN A 250 9.76 -8.39 -6.11
N VAL A 251 10.31 -7.86 -7.20
CA VAL A 251 11.64 -7.22 -7.21
C VAL A 251 11.72 -6.05 -6.23
N TYR A 252 10.69 -5.19 -6.17
CA TYR A 252 10.72 -4.03 -5.29
C TYR A 252 10.36 -4.34 -3.84
N CYS A 253 9.50 -5.33 -3.58
CA CYS A 253 9.29 -5.87 -2.25
C CYS A 253 10.58 -6.46 -1.68
N ASP A 254 11.33 -7.20 -2.49
CA ASP A 254 12.64 -7.72 -2.11
C ASP A 254 13.61 -6.59 -1.77
N LYS A 255 13.74 -5.56 -2.61
CA LYS A 255 14.60 -4.40 -2.34
C LYS A 255 14.22 -3.69 -1.03
N ILE A 256 12.94 -3.58 -0.70
CA ILE A 256 12.47 -2.96 0.55
C ILE A 256 12.86 -3.82 1.75
N ILE A 257 12.57 -5.12 1.71
CA ILE A 257 12.86 -6.05 2.80
C ILE A 257 14.38 -6.19 3.01
N GLU A 258 15.16 -6.30 1.94
CA GLU A 258 16.63 -6.41 1.99
C GLU A 258 17.28 -5.15 2.57
N LYS A 259 16.83 -3.95 2.19
CA LYS A 259 17.30 -2.70 2.80
C LYS A 259 16.93 -2.62 4.29
N ALA A 260 15.75 -3.10 4.67
CA ALA A 260 15.28 -3.12 6.05
C ALA A 260 16.01 -4.17 6.92
N TYR A 261 16.65 -5.17 6.34
CA TYR A 261 17.32 -6.27 7.04
C TYR A 261 18.46 -5.82 7.97
N LEU A 262 19.00 -4.63 7.74
CA LEU A 262 20.04 -4.04 8.58
C LEU A 262 19.58 -3.72 10.03
N ASN A 263 18.28 -3.70 10.27
CA ASN A 263 17.71 -3.47 11.61
C ASN A 263 16.58 -4.48 11.86
N PRO A 264 16.64 -5.28 12.94
CA PRO A 264 15.63 -6.32 13.23
C PRO A 264 14.18 -5.80 13.34
N GLU A 265 13.99 -4.58 13.86
CA GLU A 265 12.66 -3.98 14.01
C GLU A 265 12.07 -3.64 12.64
N THR A 266 12.85 -2.97 11.78
CA THR A 266 12.38 -2.59 10.44
C THR A 266 12.23 -3.80 9.54
N PHE A 267 13.09 -4.80 9.67
CA PHE A 267 12.97 -6.06 8.94
C PHE A 267 11.68 -6.80 9.30
N SER A 268 11.41 -6.93 10.60
CA SER A 268 10.16 -7.55 11.08
C SER A 268 8.93 -6.78 10.59
N TYR A 269 9.00 -5.46 10.63
CA TYR A 269 7.92 -4.61 10.16
C TYR A 269 7.67 -4.78 8.67
N TRP A 270 8.67 -4.51 7.81
CA TRP A 270 8.47 -4.49 6.37
C TRP A 270 8.12 -5.86 5.79
N SER A 271 8.73 -6.94 6.31
CA SER A 271 8.37 -8.29 5.89
C SER A 271 6.90 -8.63 6.21
N SER A 272 6.44 -8.32 7.43
CA SER A 272 5.04 -8.54 7.82
C SER A 272 4.07 -7.61 7.09
N TYR A 273 4.44 -6.34 6.95
CA TYR A 273 3.60 -5.35 6.30
C TYR A 273 3.32 -5.71 4.84
N LEU A 274 4.37 -6.03 4.08
CA LEU A 274 4.25 -6.38 2.68
C LEU A 274 3.54 -7.73 2.50
N LEU A 275 3.82 -8.73 3.36
CA LEU A 275 3.09 -9.99 3.35
C LEU A 275 1.58 -9.76 3.50
N ASN A 276 1.17 -9.00 4.50
CA ASN A 276 -0.24 -8.72 4.77
C ASN A 276 -0.89 -7.84 3.70
N LYS A 277 -0.17 -6.84 3.17
CA LYS A 277 -0.65 -5.98 2.08
C LYS A 277 -1.06 -6.81 0.85
N TYR A 278 -0.25 -7.78 0.47
CA TYR A 278 -0.55 -8.60 -0.70
C TYR A 278 -1.46 -9.79 -0.41
N LEU A 279 -1.51 -10.27 0.83
CA LEU A 279 -2.52 -11.24 1.27
C LEU A 279 -3.95 -10.69 1.15
N THR A 280 -4.12 -9.39 1.47
CA THR A 280 -5.44 -8.71 1.47
C THR A 280 -5.70 -7.89 0.21
N SER A 281 -4.83 -7.99 -0.80
CA SER A 281 -4.97 -7.24 -2.04
C SER A 281 -6.21 -7.66 -2.83
N GLU A 282 -7.01 -6.69 -3.25
CA GLU A 282 -8.16 -6.89 -4.13
C GLU A 282 -7.77 -6.90 -5.62
N ILE A 283 -6.52 -6.56 -5.94
CA ILE A 283 -6.02 -6.56 -7.32
C ILE A 283 -5.75 -8.01 -7.73
N ILE A 284 -6.39 -8.45 -8.78
CA ILE A 284 -6.30 -9.81 -9.30
C ILE A 284 -4.85 -10.15 -9.66
N GLY A 285 -4.37 -11.31 -9.17
CA GLY A 285 -3.02 -11.80 -9.43
C GLY A 285 -1.97 -11.32 -8.41
N MET A 286 -2.29 -10.36 -7.51
CA MET A 286 -1.34 -9.90 -6.49
C MET A 286 -1.09 -10.93 -5.39
N ASP A 287 -1.90 -11.94 -5.28
CA ASP A 287 -1.66 -13.11 -4.44
C ASP A 287 -0.35 -13.86 -4.80
N ALA A 288 0.15 -13.71 -6.02
CA ALA A 288 1.48 -14.19 -6.40
C ALA A 288 2.61 -13.46 -5.64
N VAL A 289 2.42 -12.17 -5.32
CA VAL A 289 3.40 -11.41 -4.51
C VAL A 289 3.38 -11.87 -3.06
N PHE A 290 2.19 -12.18 -2.51
CA PHE A 290 2.09 -12.82 -1.20
C PHE A 290 2.85 -14.14 -1.15
N VAL A 291 2.64 -15.03 -2.13
CA VAL A 291 3.33 -16.33 -2.22
C VAL A 291 4.85 -16.14 -2.29
N HIS A 292 5.32 -15.19 -3.12
CA HIS A 292 6.76 -14.88 -3.23
C HIS A 292 7.37 -14.47 -1.89
N ILE A 293 6.75 -13.52 -1.18
CA ILE A 293 7.25 -13.05 0.11
C ILE A 293 7.18 -14.17 1.16
N ALA A 294 6.09 -14.92 1.20
CA ALA A 294 5.91 -16.04 2.11
C ALA A 294 7.00 -17.11 1.94
N GLU A 295 7.24 -17.56 0.71
CA GLU A 295 8.23 -18.60 0.42
C GLU A 295 9.67 -18.09 0.64
N LYS A 296 9.99 -16.88 0.13
CA LYS A 296 11.36 -16.34 0.18
C LYS A 296 11.81 -15.97 1.60
N TYR A 297 10.94 -15.45 2.44
CA TYR A 297 11.33 -14.88 3.73
C TYR A 297 10.82 -15.67 4.93
N PHE A 298 9.55 -16.11 4.93
CA PHE A 298 8.94 -16.75 6.09
C PHE A 298 9.19 -18.26 6.10
N LEU A 299 8.88 -18.96 5.03
CA LEU A 299 8.99 -20.42 4.97
C LEU A 299 10.41 -20.91 4.68
N SER A 300 11.30 -20.05 4.21
CA SER A 300 12.73 -20.33 4.04
C SER A 300 13.55 -20.28 5.34
N GLY A 301 12.98 -19.76 6.43
CA GLY A 301 13.68 -19.59 7.71
C GLY A 301 14.51 -18.30 7.82
N VAL A 302 14.41 -17.36 6.87
CA VAL A 302 15.05 -16.03 6.97
C VAL A 302 14.39 -15.20 8.08
N VAL A 303 13.07 -15.29 8.21
CA VAL A 303 12.31 -14.71 9.33
C VAL A 303 12.43 -15.64 10.54
N THR A 304 13.16 -15.18 11.58
CA THR A 304 13.44 -15.97 12.78
C THR A 304 12.57 -15.60 13.98
N TRP A 305 11.80 -14.53 13.90
CA TRP A 305 10.96 -14.03 14.99
C TRP A 305 9.53 -14.60 14.96
N ALA A 306 9.10 -15.19 13.83
CA ALA A 306 7.78 -15.77 13.68
C ALA A 306 7.64 -17.07 14.49
N THR A 307 6.48 -17.26 15.13
CA THR A 307 6.16 -18.50 15.82
C THR A 307 5.81 -19.60 14.81
N GLU A 308 6.01 -20.88 15.20
CA GLU A 308 5.65 -22.00 14.31
C GLU A 308 4.15 -22.00 13.96
N GLU A 309 3.28 -21.63 14.90
CA GLU A 309 1.85 -21.48 14.63
C GLU A 309 1.57 -20.43 13.54
N TYR A 310 2.31 -19.32 13.54
CA TYR A 310 2.17 -18.29 12.51
C TYR A 310 2.70 -18.76 11.16
N LEU A 311 3.85 -19.45 11.15
CA LEU A 311 4.42 -20.03 9.94
C LEU A 311 3.49 -21.12 9.33
N GLU A 312 2.82 -21.91 10.17
CA GLU A 312 1.85 -22.91 9.69
C GLU A 312 0.66 -22.26 8.99
N LYS A 313 0.11 -21.18 9.54
CA LYS A 313 -0.97 -20.42 8.89
C LYS A 313 -0.54 -19.84 7.54
N ILE A 314 0.72 -19.39 7.44
CA ILE A 314 1.27 -18.91 6.17
C ILE A 314 1.41 -20.07 5.18
N ARG A 315 1.89 -21.25 5.61
CA ARG A 315 2.06 -22.44 4.79
C ARG A 315 0.72 -22.90 4.23
N GLU A 316 -0.28 -23.08 5.09
CA GLU A 316 -1.65 -23.42 4.69
C GLU A 316 -2.19 -22.42 3.65
N ARG A 317 -1.95 -21.12 3.86
CA ARG A 317 -2.43 -20.09 2.93
C ARG A 317 -1.73 -20.16 1.58
N VAL A 318 -0.43 -20.42 1.54
CA VAL A 318 0.34 -20.66 0.30
C VAL A 318 -0.18 -21.89 -0.43
N GLU A 319 -0.46 -22.99 0.29
CA GLU A 319 -1.02 -24.22 -0.29
C GLU A 319 -2.39 -24.00 -0.95
N HIS A 320 -3.21 -23.10 -0.40
CA HIS A 320 -4.50 -22.74 -0.99
C HIS A 320 -4.36 -21.82 -2.23
N ILE A 321 -3.39 -20.92 -2.24
CA ILE A 321 -3.23 -19.93 -3.32
C ILE A 321 -2.45 -20.48 -4.51
N LYS A 322 -1.35 -21.16 -4.25
CA LYS A 322 -0.37 -21.54 -5.28
C LYS A 322 -0.94 -22.38 -6.43
N PRO A 323 -1.84 -23.35 -6.19
CA PRO A 323 -2.43 -24.16 -7.26
C PRO A 323 -3.32 -23.38 -8.23
N ASN A 324 -3.80 -22.22 -7.84
CA ASN A 324 -4.77 -21.45 -8.63
C ASN A 324 -4.30 -20.03 -8.96
N MET A 325 -2.99 -19.75 -8.98
CA MET A 325 -2.45 -18.49 -9.46
C MET A 325 -2.72 -18.28 -10.95
N LEU A 326 -2.70 -17.02 -11.40
CA LEU A 326 -2.84 -16.70 -12.83
C LEU A 326 -1.73 -17.36 -13.67
N GLY A 327 -2.08 -17.84 -14.84
CA GLY A 327 -1.19 -18.51 -15.77
C GLY A 327 -0.85 -19.96 -15.40
N VAL A 328 -1.24 -20.43 -14.22
CA VAL A 328 -1.05 -21.82 -13.78
C VAL A 328 -2.12 -22.71 -14.40
N LEU A 329 -1.77 -23.96 -14.70
CA LEU A 329 -2.72 -25.00 -15.12
C LEU A 329 -3.74 -25.22 -13.97
N ALA A 330 -5.02 -25.02 -14.24
CA ALA A 330 -6.07 -25.20 -13.24
C ALA A 330 -6.05 -26.64 -12.68
N PRO A 331 -6.22 -26.83 -11.36
CA PRO A 331 -6.25 -28.17 -10.78
C PRO A 331 -7.30 -29.05 -11.45
N ASN A 332 -6.90 -30.25 -11.89
CA ASN A 332 -7.83 -31.18 -12.52
C ASN A 332 -8.78 -31.78 -11.50
N PHE A 333 -10.01 -32.02 -11.89
CA PHE A 333 -10.97 -32.76 -11.09
C PHE A 333 -11.75 -33.76 -11.94
N LYS A 334 -12.15 -34.87 -11.31
CA LYS A 334 -12.98 -35.93 -11.88
C LYS A 334 -14.22 -36.07 -11.03
N VAL A 335 -15.35 -35.74 -11.61
CA VAL A 335 -16.63 -35.63 -10.88
C VAL A 335 -17.77 -36.15 -11.75
N SER A 336 -18.98 -36.22 -11.21
CA SER A 336 -20.16 -36.56 -11.97
C SER A 336 -20.94 -35.31 -12.36
N THR A 337 -21.51 -35.31 -13.56
CA THR A 337 -22.50 -34.29 -13.96
C THR A 337 -23.85 -34.53 -13.27
N LEU A 338 -24.74 -33.54 -13.36
CA LEU A 338 -26.13 -33.62 -12.88
C LEU A 338 -26.86 -34.87 -13.42
N TYR A 339 -26.47 -35.34 -14.60
CA TYR A 339 -27.06 -36.51 -15.24
C TYR A 339 -26.21 -37.78 -15.05
N ALA A 340 -25.42 -37.85 -13.97
CA ALA A 340 -24.57 -38.98 -13.59
C ALA A 340 -23.53 -39.39 -14.68
N LYS A 341 -23.16 -38.50 -15.59
CA LYS A 341 -22.09 -38.75 -16.54
C LYS A 341 -20.75 -38.35 -15.94
N PRO A 342 -19.68 -39.14 -16.16
CA PRO A 342 -18.34 -38.76 -15.70
C PRO A 342 -17.86 -37.51 -16.45
N PHE A 343 -17.27 -36.59 -15.71
CA PHE A 343 -16.63 -35.38 -16.26
C PHE A 343 -15.22 -35.22 -15.66
N GLU A 344 -14.30 -34.79 -16.51
CA GLU A 344 -12.92 -34.47 -16.13
C GLU A 344 -12.53 -33.14 -16.78
N LEU A 345 -12.12 -32.14 -15.96
CA LEU A 345 -11.86 -30.79 -16.43
C LEU A 345 -10.85 -30.76 -17.60
N HIS A 346 -9.72 -31.43 -17.46
CA HIS A 346 -8.66 -31.42 -18.49
C HIS A 346 -9.03 -32.18 -19.78
N LYS A 347 -10.19 -32.82 -19.84
CA LYS A 347 -10.71 -33.41 -21.07
C LYS A 347 -11.70 -32.50 -21.80
N ASP A 348 -12.08 -31.39 -21.21
CA ASP A 348 -12.88 -30.38 -21.88
C ASP A 348 -12.13 -29.78 -23.08
N LYS A 349 -12.83 -29.43 -24.15
CA LYS A 349 -12.24 -29.01 -25.43
C LYS A 349 -12.67 -27.60 -25.86
N ALA A 350 -13.26 -26.83 -24.97
CA ALA A 350 -13.62 -25.45 -25.25
C ALA A 350 -12.38 -24.59 -25.55
N GLU A 351 -12.55 -23.52 -26.31
CA GLU A 351 -11.50 -22.51 -26.47
C GLU A 351 -11.35 -21.70 -25.17
N VAL A 352 -12.47 -21.44 -24.50
CA VAL A 352 -12.54 -20.77 -23.20
C VAL A 352 -13.53 -21.52 -22.32
N THR A 353 -13.14 -21.75 -21.06
CA THR A 353 -14.00 -22.36 -20.05
C THR A 353 -14.23 -21.35 -18.92
N VAL A 354 -15.50 -21.09 -18.61
CA VAL A 354 -15.89 -20.34 -17.41
C VAL A 354 -16.34 -21.35 -16.35
N LEU A 355 -15.49 -21.51 -15.32
CA LEU A 355 -15.74 -22.41 -14.18
C LEU A 355 -16.29 -21.58 -13.02
N VAL A 356 -17.50 -21.92 -12.59
CA VAL A 356 -18.24 -21.20 -11.54
C VAL A 356 -18.50 -22.12 -10.36
N PHE A 357 -17.88 -21.84 -9.22
CA PHE A 357 -18.20 -22.48 -7.95
C PHE A 357 -19.37 -21.76 -7.30
N TRP A 358 -20.45 -22.48 -7.03
CA TRP A 358 -21.70 -21.88 -6.57
C TRP A 358 -22.57 -22.83 -5.78
N GLU A 359 -23.65 -22.31 -5.19
CA GLU A 359 -24.68 -23.11 -4.49
C GLU A 359 -26.06 -22.46 -4.62
N PRO A 360 -27.14 -23.26 -4.71
CA PRO A 360 -28.51 -22.74 -4.87
C PRO A 360 -29.01 -21.92 -3.68
N SER A 361 -28.55 -22.23 -2.46
CA SER A 361 -28.94 -21.58 -1.20
C SER A 361 -28.32 -20.20 -1.01
N CYS A 362 -27.21 -19.91 -1.68
CA CYS A 362 -26.47 -18.64 -1.56
C CYS A 362 -27.22 -17.47 -2.22
N SER A 363 -27.51 -16.42 -1.47
CA SER A 363 -28.21 -15.23 -1.99
C SER A 363 -27.43 -14.50 -3.09
N HIS A 364 -26.09 -14.40 -2.94
CA HIS A 364 -25.24 -13.82 -3.99
C HIS A 364 -25.21 -14.66 -5.26
N CYS A 365 -25.24 -15.98 -5.14
CA CYS A 365 -25.33 -16.88 -6.29
C CYS A 365 -26.63 -16.65 -7.06
N ARG A 366 -27.76 -16.55 -6.35
CA ARG A 366 -29.08 -16.31 -6.97
C ARG A 366 -29.14 -15.02 -7.79
N THR A 367 -28.36 -14.02 -7.46
CA THR A 367 -28.27 -12.75 -8.22
C THR A 367 -27.22 -12.78 -9.33
N THR A 368 -26.14 -13.51 -9.15
CA THR A 368 -24.97 -13.54 -10.06
C THR A 368 -25.14 -14.57 -11.18
N ILE A 369 -25.59 -15.77 -10.87
CA ILE A 369 -25.73 -16.88 -11.85
C ILE A 369 -26.61 -16.52 -13.05
N PRO A 370 -27.80 -15.91 -12.89
CA PRO A 370 -28.62 -15.53 -14.05
C PRO A 370 -27.94 -14.50 -14.96
N LYS A 371 -27.11 -13.61 -14.39
CA LYS A 371 -26.37 -12.61 -15.15
C LYS A 371 -25.23 -13.25 -15.94
N LEU A 372 -24.46 -14.15 -15.30
CA LEU A 372 -23.44 -14.94 -15.98
C LEU A 372 -24.03 -15.77 -17.12
N ASP A 373 -25.18 -16.44 -16.89
CA ASP A 373 -25.88 -17.20 -17.90
C ASP A 373 -26.33 -16.34 -19.09
N SER A 374 -26.93 -15.19 -18.79
CA SER A 374 -27.38 -14.24 -19.84
C SER A 374 -26.21 -13.75 -20.72
N ILE A 375 -25.06 -13.41 -20.09
CA ILE A 375 -23.84 -13.00 -20.81
C ILE A 375 -23.32 -14.15 -21.66
N ALA A 376 -23.16 -15.33 -21.10
CA ALA A 376 -22.56 -16.47 -21.77
C ALA A 376 -23.39 -16.94 -22.98
N ARG A 377 -24.72 -16.80 -22.95
CA ARG A 377 -25.61 -17.10 -24.09
C ARG A 377 -25.37 -16.22 -25.31
N THR A 378 -24.68 -15.10 -25.18
CA THR A 378 -24.34 -14.23 -26.33
C THR A 378 -23.12 -14.74 -27.11
N TYR A 379 -22.42 -15.77 -26.61
CA TYR A 379 -21.26 -16.38 -27.26
C TYR A 379 -21.59 -17.76 -27.86
N ASP A 380 -20.74 -18.21 -28.78
CA ASP A 380 -20.84 -19.54 -29.38
C ASP A 380 -20.53 -20.63 -28.38
N THR A 381 -21.51 -21.45 -28.02
CA THR A 381 -21.39 -22.56 -27.08
C THR A 381 -20.44 -23.68 -27.52
N LYS A 382 -19.98 -23.69 -28.78
CA LYS A 382 -18.94 -24.59 -29.26
C LYS A 382 -17.55 -24.10 -28.89
N ARG A 383 -17.41 -22.81 -28.60
CA ARG A 383 -16.14 -22.17 -28.24
C ARG A 383 -16.05 -21.88 -26.74
N LEU A 384 -17.18 -21.55 -26.12
CA LEU A 384 -17.30 -21.22 -24.70
C LEU A 384 -18.07 -22.31 -23.96
N HIS A 385 -17.44 -22.95 -22.98
CA HIS A 385 -18.16 -23.81 -22.04
C HIS A 385 -18.35 -23.13 -20.70
N MET A 386 -19.57 -23.26 -20.15
CA MET A 386 -19.90 -22.89 -18.80
C MET A 386 -19.91 -24.14 -17.94
N ILE A 387 -19.07 -24.18 -16.91
CA ILE A 387 -19.05 -25.29 -15.93
C ILE A 387 -19.57 -24.75 -14.60
N GLY A 388 -20.72 -25.23 -14.17
CA GLY A 388 -21.33 -24.94 -12.87
C GLY A 388 -20.93 -26.01 -11.86
N PHE A 389 -19.98 -25.72 -10.96
CA PHE A 389 -19.55 -26.60 -9.92
C PHE A 389 -20.32 -26.30 -8.61
N MET A 390 -21.22 -27.22 -8.23
CA MET A 390 -21.94 -27.08 -6.96
C MET A 390 -21.00 -27.41 -5.78
N THR A 391 -20.86 -26.47 -4.83
CA THR A 391 -19.92 -26.60 -3.72
C THR A 391 -20.51 -27.33 -2.52
N THR A 392 -21.77 -27.05 -2.20
CA THR A 392 -22.51 -27.64 -1.11
C THR A 392 -24.02 -27.53 -1.34
N GLY A 393 -24.83 -28.32 -0.66
CA GLY A 393 -26.28 -28.26 -0.70
C GLY A 393 -26.95 -29.59 -0.98
N ASP A 394 -28.23 -29.52 -1.32
CA ASP A 394 -29.08 -30.68 -1.66
C ASP A 394 -29.14 -30.87 -3.18
N GLY A 395 -28.91 -32.11 -3.63
CA GLY A 395 -28.91 -32.45 -5.06
C GLY A 395 -30.27 -32.24 -5.73
N ILE A 396 -31.39 -32.39 -5.00
CA ILE A 396 -32.75 -32.17 -5.51
C ILE A 396 -32.98 -30.65 -5.72
N GLU A 397 -32.59 -29.84 -4.74
CA GLU A 397 -32.67 -28.37 -4.85
C GLU A 397 -31.82 -27.86 -6.01
N TRP A 398 -30.59 -28.39 -6.14
CA TRP A 398 -29.70 -28.07 -7.24
C TRP A 398 -30.31 -28.42 -8.60
N GLN A 399 -30.84 -29.65 -8.78
CA GLN A 399 -31.48 -30.05 -10.01
C GLN A 399 -32.68 -29.18 -10.35
N LYS A 400 -33.53 -28.90 -9.36
CA LYS A 400 -34.66 -27.98 -9.52
C LYS A 400 -34.23 -26.61 -9.97
N TYR A 401 -33.21 -26.01 -9.34
CA TYR A 401 -32.69 -24.69 -9.71
C TYR A 401 -32.18 -24.67 -11.16
N VAL A 402 -31.37 -25.66 -11.55
CA VAL A 402 -30.84 -25.79 -12.93
C VAL A 402 -31.96 -25.85 -13.95
N GLN A 403 -33.02 -26.61 -13.69
CA GLN A 403 -34.19 -26.76 -14.61
C GLN A 403 -35.01 -25.47 -14.65
N GLU A 404 -35.37 -24.87 -13.56
CA GLU A 404 -36.16 -23.65 -13.47
C GLU A 404 -35.47 -22.47 -14.18
N HIS A 405 -34.13 -22.37 -14.11
CA HIS A 405 -33.35 -21.32 -14.75
C HIS A 405 -32.83 -21.71 -16.15
N LYS A 406 -33.23 -22.90 -16.68
CA LYS A 406 -32.83 -23.39 -18.00
C LYS A 406 -31.30 -23.43 -18.20
N MET A 407 -30.58 -23.89 -17.17
CA MET A 407 -29.14 -24.00 -17.19
C MET A 407 -28.64 -25.37 -17.63
N ASP A 408 -29.47 -26.20 -18.22
CA ASP A 408 -29.13 -27.54 -18.72
C ASP A 408 -28.02 -27.53 -19.80
N TRP A 409 -27.81 -26.40 -20.45
CA TRP A 409 -26.72 -26.22 -21.41
C TRP A 409 -25.36 -26.02 -20.79
N TRP A 410 -25.28 -25.69 -19.45
CA TRP A 410 -24.05 -25.73 -18.69
C TRP A 410 -23.64 -27.15 -18.40
N ILE A 411 -22.35 -27.35 -18.25
CA ILE A 411 -21.82 -28.59 -17.68
C ILE A 411 -21.95 -28.46 -16.17
N ASN A 412 -23.07 -28.94 -15.62
CA ASN A 412 -23.36 -28.87 -14.20
C ASN A 412 -22.75 -30.08 -13.50
N VAL A 413 -21.80 -29.85 -12.57
CA VAL A 413 -21.04 -30.91 -11.87
C VAL A 413 -21.09 -30.73 -10.36
N TRP A 414 -20.88 -31.85 -9.65
CA TRP A 414 -20.89 -31.90 -8.21
C TRP A 414 -19.92 -32.96 -7.67
N ASP A 415 -19.25 -32.62 -6.54
CA ASP A 415 -18.37 -33.52 -5.79
C ASP A 415 -18.82 -33.59 -4.32
N PRO A 416 -19.91 -34.32 -4.00
CA PRO A 416 -20.47 -34.39 -2.64
C PRO A 416 -19.49 -34.99 -1.61
N GLU A 417 -18.58 -35.82 -2.03
CA GLU A 417 -17.59 -36.46 -1.17
C GLU A 417 -16.29 -35.65 -1.07
N ARG A 418 -16.18 -34.48 -1.76
CA ARG A 418 -15.01 -33.60 -1.80
C ARG A 418 -13.70 -34.31 -2.19
N LYS A 419 -13.77 -35.36 -3.00
CA LYS A 419 -12.61 -36.13 -3.47
C LYS A 419 -11.65 -35.31 -4.33
N SER A 420 -12.13 -34.28 -5.01
CA SER A 420 -11.32 -33.34 -5.79
C SER A 420 -10.52 -32.35 -4.97
N ASN A 421 -10.82 -32.24 -3.66
CA ASN A 421 -10.25 -31.24 -2.74
C ASN A 421 -10.36 -29.79 -3.27
N PHE A 422 -11.43 -29.48 -4.03
CA PHE A 422 -11.65 -28.18 -4.64
C PHE A 422 -11.63 -27.00 -3.65
N PRO A 423 -12.06 -27.13 -2.37
CA PRO A 423 -12.01 -26.00 -1.45
C PRO A 423 -10.58 -25.49 -1.24
N VAL A 424 -9.60 -26.39 -1.21
CA VAL A 424 -8.18 -26.05 -1.07
C VAL A 424 -7.60 -25.64 -2.43
N THR A 425 -7.72 -26.49 -3.45
CA THR A 425 -7.03 -26.29 -4.73
C THR A 425 -7.54 -25.09 -5.53
N TYR A 426 -8.80 -24.67 -5.33
CA TYR A 426 -9.39 -23.47 -5.93
C TYR A 426 -9.64 -22.35 -4.93
N ASP A 427 -9.18 -22.50 -3.69
CA ASP A 427 -9.28 -21.47 -2.64
C ASP A 427 -10.73 -20.97 -2.45
N ILE A 428 -11.67 -21.91 -2.24
CA ILE A 428 -13.10 -21.62 -2.15
C ILE A 428 -13.54 -21.50 -0.68
N TYR A 429 -13.66 -20.26 -0.19
CA TYR A 429 -14.19 -19.92 1.15
C TYR A 429 -15.61 -19.36 1.11
N SER A 430 -16.02 -18.86 -0.05
CA SER A 430 -17.35 -18.26 -0.26
C SER A 430 -17.79 -18.50 -1.69
N THR A 431 -19.09 -18.31 -1.97
CA THR A 431 -19.66 -18.47 -3.31
C THR A 431 -20.46 -17.21 -3.69
N PRO A 432 -20.56 -16.86 -4.99
CA PRO A 432 -19.96 -17.56 -6.13
C PRO A 432 -18.49 -17.17 -6.34
N VAL A 433 -17.68 -18.09 -6.91
CA VAL A 433 -16.31 -17.80 -7.37
C VAL A 433 -16.22 -18.20 -8.84
N VAL A 434 -15.72 -17.26 -9.67
CA VAL A 434 -15.60 -17.43 -11.11
C VAL A 434 -14.13 -17.50 -11.51
N TYR A 435 -13.79 -18.53 -12.29
CA TYR A 435 -12.52 -18.71 -13.00
C TYR A 435 -12.77 -18.70 -14.50
N VAL A 436 -11.86 -18.10 -15.25
CA VAL A 436 -11.83 -18.21 -16.72
C VAL A 436 -10.55 -18.88 -17.13
N LEU A 437 -10.67 -19.97 -17.88
CA LEU A 437 -9.57 -20.79 -18.32
C LEU A 437 -9.43 -20.69 -19.84
N ASP A 438 -8.20 -20.76 -20.35
CA ASP A 438 -7.93 -20.88 -21.78
C ASP A 438 -8.07 -22.32 -22.28
N ARG A 439 -7.74 -22.56 -23.55
CA ARG A 439 -7.81 -23.86 -24.19
C ARG A 439 -6.88 -24.92 -23.56
N GLU A 440 -5.78 -24.49 -22.99
CA GLU A 440 -4.82 -25.32 -22.25
C GLU A 440 -5.19 -25.49 -20.77
N HIS A 441 -6.37 -25.01 -20.38
CA HIS A 441 -6.87 -24.97 -18.99
C HIS A 441 -6.01 -24.13 -18.04
N LYS A 442 -5.25 -23.15 -18.55
CA LYS A 442 -4.54 -22.17 -17.70
C LYS A 442 -5.52 -21.15 -17.17
N ILE A 443 -5.35 -20.75 -15.94
CA ILE A 443 -6.17 -19.72 -15.28
C ILE A 443 -5.81 -18.35 -15.85
N MET A 444 -6.68 -17.79 -16.67
CA MET A 444 -6.49 -16.48 -17.27
C MET A 444 -6.90 -15.36 -16.32
N ILE A 445 -7.98 -15.58 -15.58
CA ILE A 445 -8.47 -14.66 -14.56
C ILE A 445 -9.31 -15.42 -13.53
N LYS A 446 -9.38 -14.92 -12.32
CA LYS A 446 -10.17 -15.52 -11.24
C LYS A 446 -10.84 -14.47 -10.37
N ARG A 447 -11.93 -14.88 -9.66
CA ARG A 447 -12.66 -14.06 -8.69
C ARG A 447 -13.22 -12.77 -9.28
N ILE A 448 -13.64 -12.83 -10.55
CA ILE A 448 -14.27 -11.70 -11.23
C ILE A 448 -15.78 -11.68 -11.00
N GLY A 449 -16.34 -10.46 -11.01
CA GLY A 449 -17.79 -10.26 -11.10
C GLY A 449 -18.32 -10.50 -12.52
N TRP A 450 -19.64 -10.65 -12.61
CA TRP A 450 -20.32 -10.78 -13.91
C TRP A 450 -20.11 -9.54 -14.82
N GLU A 451 -19.85 -8.37 -14.22
CA GLU A 451 -19.62 -7.10 -14.95
C GLU A 451 -18.36 -7.14 -15.81
N THR A 452 -17.33 -7.84 -15.34
CA THR A 452 -16.03 -7.93 -16.01
C THR A 452 -16.00 -9.05 -17.07
N LEU A 453 -16.86 -10.06 -16.92
CA LEU A 453 -16.85 -11.25 -17.78
C LEU A 453 -16.95 -10.94 -19.29
N PRO A 454 -17.80 -10.00 -19.78
CA PRO A 454 -17.89 -9.72 -21.23
C PRO A 454 -16.56 -9.25 -21.82
N GLN A 455 -15.86 -8.33 -21.12
CA GLN A 455 -14.57 -7.82 -21.58
C GLN A 455 -13.53 -8.95 -21.70
N VAL A 456 -13.48 -9.83 -20.71
CA VAL A 456 -12.55 -10.99 -20.69
C VAL A 456 -12.86 -11.96 -21.83
N LEU A 457 -14.14 -12.32 -22.02
CA LEU A 457 -14.55 -13.23 -23.09
C LEU A 457 -14.31 -12.63 -24.49
N ASP A 458 -14.61 -11.34 -24.66
CA ASP A 458 -14.34 -10.63 -25.90
C ASP A 458 -12.85 -10.64 -26.25
N GLU A 459 -11.99 -10.46 -25.27
CA GLU A 459 -10.54 -10.49 -25.48
C GLU A 459 -10.05 -11.90 -25.87
N LEU A 460 -10.49 -12.93 -25.15
CA LEU A 460 -10.04 -14.31 -25.36
C LEU A 460 -10.63 -14.95 -26.63
N LEU A 461 -11.90 -14.65 -26.97
CA LEU A 461 -12.59 -15.28 -28.11
C LEU A 461 -12.48 -14.49 -29.43
N LYS A 462 -12.13 -13.19 -29.39
CA LYS A 462 -11.93 -12.36 -30.60
C LYS A 462 -10.50 -12.39 -31.15
N LYS A 463 -9.52 -12.83 -30.37
CA LYS A 463 -8.14 -13.00 -30.88
C LYS A 463 -8.09 -14.18 -31.85
N LYS A 464 -8.37 -13.92 -33.13
CA LYS A 464 -7.88 -14.70 -34.27
C LYS A 464 -7.25 -13.75 -35.27
#